data_7204bb493f9e6a49d13088d70d3bd4e2
#
_entry.id   7204bb493f9e6a49d13088d70d3bd4e2
#
_cell.length_a   1.000
_cell.length_b   1.000
_cell.length_c   1.000
_cell.angle_alpha   90.00
_cell.angle_beta   90.00
_cell.angle_gamma   90.00
#
_symmetry.space_group_name_H-M   'P 1'
#
loop_
_entity.id
_entity.type
_entity.pdbx_description
1 polymer ?
#
loop_
_entity_poly.entity_id
_entity_poly.type
_entity_poly.pdbx_seq_one_letter_code
_entity_poly.pdbx_strand_id
1 'polypeptide(L)'
;MSCLNKLAIRGIRSFDDKQVSVIEFFSPVTVIVGHNGSGKTTIIECLKYATTGDQPPNTRGGAFVHDPKMANEKEVKAQVKLRFHAANGQRMLVVRNLSVTAKKTGLTMKTLESILGLADSNADRGGKVSDRWFAWSGHVCADVDAMYSEA
;
A
#
# COMPACT_ATOMS: atom_id res chain seq x y z
N MET A 1 17.34 9.00 9.13
CA MET A 1 16.29 9.45 8.20
C MET A 1 15.76 8.25 7.44
N SER A 2 14.47 8.07 7.42
CA SER A 2 13.84 6.99 6.66
C SER A 2 13.82 7.32 5.17
N CYS A 3 13.93 6.32 4.31
CA CYS A 3 13.96 6.51 2.87
C CYS A 3 13.05 5.50 2.19
N LEU A 4 12.12 5.98 1.36
CA LEU A 4 11.27 5.13 0.56
C LEU A 4 12.06 4.54 -0.62
N ASN A 5 11.82 3.28 -0.91
CA ASN A 5 12.50 2.57 -1.98
C ASN A 5 11.55 2.20 -3.12
N LYS A 6 10.58 1.33 -2.86
CA LYS A 6 9.61 0.87 -3.85
C LYS A 6 8.22 0.72 -3.23
N LEU A 7 7.20 1.03 -4.04
CA LEU A 7 5.80 0.77 -3.71
C LEU A 7 5.20 -0.13 -4.80
N ALA A 8 4.64 -1.25 -4.41
CA ALA A 8 3.92 -2.14 -5.31
C ALA A 8 2.42 -2.09 -4.98
N ILE A 9 1.60 -1.85 -5.98
CA ILE A 9 0.15 -1.69 -5.86
C ILE A 9 -0.54 -2.70 -6.77
N ARG A 10 -1.52 -3.41 -6.22
CA ARG A 10 -2.38 -4.32 -6.97
C ARG A 10 -3.81 -4.24 -6.44
N GLY A 11 -4.77 -4.11 -7.34
CA GLY A 11 -6.19 -4.15 -6.99
C GLY A 11 -6.70 -2.96 -6.19
N ILE A 12 -6.06 -1.80 -6.29
CA ILE A 12 -6.47 -0.56 -5.63
C ILE A 12 -7.03 0.42 -6.67
N ARG A 13 -8.27 0.85 -6.51
CA ARG A 13 -8.97 1.81 -7.40
C ARG A 13 -8.80 1.43 -8.88
N SER A 14 -8.12 2.26 -9.68
CA SER A 14 -7.86 2.00 -11.10
C SER A 14 -6.70 1.03 -11.37
N PHE A 15 -5.91 0.69 -10.36
CA PHE A 15 -4.86 -0.32 -10.49
C PHE A 15 -5.47 -1.71 -10.53
N ASP A 16 -5.19 -2.43 -11.61
CA ASP A 16 -5.74 -3.76 -11.88
C ASP A 16 -5.31 -4.79 -10.80
N ASP A 17 -6.19 -5.72 -10.52
CA ASP A 17 -5.93 -6.82 -9.58
C ASP A 17 -5.07 -7.96 -10.19
N LYS A 18 -4.93 -7.98 -11.50
CA LYS A 18 -4.17 -9.00 -12.24
C LYS A 18 -2.71 -8.63 -12.45
N GLN A 19 -2.39 -7.35 -12.40
CA GLN A 19 -1.04 -6.85 -12.59
C GLN A 19 -0.57 -6.05 -11.38
N VAL A 20 0.69 -6.24 -11.01
CA VAL A 20 1.34 -5.46 -9.98
C VAL A 20 2.01 -4.26 -10.63
N SER A 21 1.63 -3.05 -10.20
CA SER A 21 2.28 -1.81 -10.59
C SER A 21 3.34 -1.45 -9.57
N VAL A 22 4.58 -1.29 -10.02
CA VAL A 22 5.72 -0.95 -9.15
C VAL A 22 6.14 0.48 -9.41
N ILE A 23 6.20 1.28 -8.34
CA ILE A 23 6.68 2.65 -8.36
C ILE A 23 8.02 2.68 -7.61
N GLU A 24 9.06 3.16 -8.28
CA GLU A 24 10.37 3.35 -7.68
C GLU A 24 10.53 4.79 -7.19
N PHE A 25 11.09 4.93 -6.00
CA PHE A 25 11.40 6.23 -5.44
C PHE A 25 12.89 6.52 -5.56
N PHE A 26 13.21 7.74 -5.96
CA PHE A 26 14.58 8.20 -6.15
C PHE A 26 15.01 9.07 -4.96
N SER A 27 16.28 9.06 -4.66
CA SER A 27 16.85 9.90 -3.61
C SER A 27 17.58 11.09 -4.23
N PRO A 28 17.48 12.30 -3.67
CA PRO A 28 16.72 12.68 -2.47
C PRO A 28 15.25 13.01 -2.75
N VAL A 29 14.85 13.20 -3.99
CA VAL A 29 13.50 13.66 -4.37
C VAL A 29 12.93 12.79 -5.48
N THR A 30 11.65 12.47 -5.36
CA THR A 30 10.86 11.81 -6.41
C THR A 30 9.71 12.72 -6.82
N VAL A 31 9.56 12.96 -8.11
CA VAL A 31 8.44 13.71 -8.67
C VAL A 31 7.48 12.75 -9.38
N ILE A 32 6.20 12.83 -9.01
CA ILE A 32 5.14 12.04 -9.63
C ILE A 32 4.35 12.94 -10.57
N VAL A 33 4.38 12.62 -11.86
CA VAL A 33 3.75 13.41 -12.93
C VAL A 33 2.69 12.58 -13.63
N GLY A 34 1.59 13.19 -13.99
CA GLY A 34 0.52 12.54 -14.75
C GLY A 34 -0.71 13.42 -14.87
N HIS A 35 -1.62 13.04 -15.75
CA HIS A 35 -2.91 13.70 -15.89
C HIS A 35 -3.81 13.48 -14.67
N ASN A 36 -4.81 14.33 -14.48
CA ASN A 36 -5.84 14.10 -13.50
C ASN A 36 -6.54 12.76 -13.76
N GLY A 37 -6.72 11.97 -12.70
CA GLY A 37 -7.28 10.64 -12.78
C GLY A 37 -6.31 9.52 -13.19
N SER A 38 -5.02 9.82 -13.37
CA SER A 38 -4.00 8.82 -13.72
C SER A 38 -3.48 7.97 -12.55
N GLY A 39 -3.98 8.23 -11.34
CA GLY A 39 -3.61 7.46 -10.15
C GLY A 39 -2.57 8.10 -9.24
N LYS A 40 -2.22 9.36 -9.44
CA LYS A 40 -1.26 10.08 -8.57
C LYS A 40 -1.71 10.13 -7.11
N THR A 41 -2.96 10.52 -6.88
CA THR A 41 -3.56 10.56 -5.53
C THR A 41 -3.61 9.16 -4.92
N THR A 42 -3.90 8.14 -5.71
CA THR A 42 -3.92 6.75 -5.26
C THR A 42 -2.56 6.29 -4.77
N ILE A 43 -1.46 6.71 -5.40
CA ILE A 43 -0.10 6.41 -4.96
C ILE A 43 0.14 6.95 -3.55
N ILE A 44 -0.24 8.21 -3.29
CA ILE A 44 -0.11 8.84 -1.98
C ILE A 44 -1.00 8.16 -0.94
N GLU A 45 -2.24 7.84 -1.30
CA GLU A 45 -3.16 7.10 -0.44
C GLU A 45 -2.62 5.70 -0.07
N CYS A 46 -1.99 5.01 -1.01
CA CYS A 46 -1.35 3.72 -0.77
C CYS A 46 -0.14 3.84 0.17
N LEU A 47 0.66 4.89 0.03
CA LEU A 47 1.76 5.18 0.96
C LEU A 47 1.23 5.38 2.39
N LYS A 48 0.21 6.21 2.54
CA LYS A 48 -0.43 6.43 3.84
C LYS A 48 -1.01 5.14 4.40
N TYR A 49 -1.76 4.40 3.60
CA TYR A 49 -2.33 3.12 4.03
C TYR A 49 -1.26 2.10 4.44
N ALA A 50 -0.18 1.99 3.68
CA ALA A 50 0.93 1.10 4.01
C ALA A 50 1.56 1.44 5.35
N THR A 51 1.73 2.72 5.65
CA THR A 51 2.39 3.21 6.86
C THR A 51 1.49 3.23 8.08
N THR A 52 0.25 3.66 7.96
CA THR A 52 -0.68 3.84 9.09
C THR A 52 -1.69 2.71 9.25
N GLY A 53 -2.03 2.00 8.18
CA GLY A 53 -3.14 1.06 8.15
C GLY A 53 -4.51 1.71 7.95
N ASP A 54 -4.57 3.03 7.88
CA ASP A 54 -5.81 3.77 7.69
C ASP A 54 -6.15 3.90 6.20
N GLN A 55 -7.38 3.55 5.86
CA GLN A 55 -7.89 3.76 4.52
C GLN A 55 -8.24 5.23 4.30
N PRO A 56 -8.24 5.70 3.04
CA PRO A 56 -8.66 7.06 2.74
C PRO A 56 -10.08 7.36 3.23
N PRO A 57 -10.39 8.61 3.58
CA PRO A 57 -11.76 8.99 3.95
C PRO A 57 -12.74 8.71 2.80
N ASN A 58 -13.99 8.47 3.15
CA ASN A 58 -15.08 8.20 2.21
C ASN A 58 -14.91 6.92 1.36
N THR A 59 -14.08 5.97 1.80
CA THR A 59 -13.87 4.69 1.10
C THR A 59 -14.61 3.52 1.76
N ARG A 60 -15.63 3.81 2.56
CA ARG A 60 -16.48 2.78 3.17
C ARG A 60 -17.13 1.90 2.09
N GLY A 61 -17.29 0.62 2.40
CA GLY A 61 -17.92 -0.35 1.50
C GLY A 61 -17.03 -0.86 0.37
N GLY A 62 -15.72 -0.61 0.45
CA GLY A 62 -14.76 -1.17 -0.50
C GLY A 62 -14.37 -0.26 -1.67
N ALA A 63 -14.72 1.02 -1.61
CA ALA A 63 -14.40 1.99 -2.67
C ALA A 63 -12.88 2.22 -2.87
N PHE A 64 -12.07 1.82 -1.93
CA PHE A 64 -10.60 1.89 -2.05
C PHE A 64 -10.04 0.76 -2.93
N VAL A 65 -10.68 -0.39 -2.96
CA VAL A 65 -10.30 -1.55 -3.75
C VAL A 65 -10.83 -1.41 -5.18
N HIS A 66 -10.15 -2.00 -6.13
CA HIS A 66 -10.61 -2.06 -7.53
C HIS A 66 -12.01 -2.69 -7.62
N ASP A 67 -12.89 -2.07 -8.39
CA ASP A 67 -14.30 -2.49 -8.47
C ASP A 67 -14.39 -3.92 -9.04
N PRO A 68 -15.01 -4.87 -8.30
CA PRO A 68 -15.20 -6.23 -8.79
C PRO A 68 -15.99 -6.30 -10.12
N LYS A 69 -16.87 -5.35 -10.38
CA LYS A 69 -17.60 -5.28 -11.65
C LYS A 69 -16.68 -4.99 -12.83
N MET A 70 -15.69 -4.09 -12.63
CA MET A 70 -14.70 -3.78 -13.66
C MET A 70 -13.70 -4.93 -13.85
N ALA A 71 -13.38 -5.65 -12.80
CA ALA A 71 -12.53 -6.83 -12.85
C ALA A 71 -13.25 -8.07 -13.41
N ASN A 72 -14.58 -8.02 -13.54
CA ASN A 72 -15.44 -9.17 -13.89
C ASN A 72 -15.23 -10.38 -12.95
N GLU A 73 -15.05 -10.09 -11.67
CA GLU A 73 -14.79 -11.08 -10.62
C GLU A 73 -15.77 -10.89 -9.46
N LYS A 74 -16.06 -11.97 -8.74
CA LYS A 74 -16.87 -11.91 -7.51
C LYS A 74 -16.09 -11.36 -6.33
N GLU A 75 -14.79 -11.59 -6.31
CA GLU A 75 -13.87 -11.16 -5.28
C GLU A 75 -12.63 -10.53 -5.91
N VAL A 76 -12.24 -9.36 -5.42
CA VAL A 76 -10.99 -8.70 -5.77
C VAL A 76 -10.09 -8.68 -4.55
N LYS A 77 -8.89 -9.20 -4.69
CA LYS A 77 -7.84 -9.13 -3.68
C LYS A 77 -6.89 -7.98 -4.00
N ALA A 78 -6.76 -7.07 -3.07
CA ALA A 78 -5.87 -5.93 -3.18
C ALA A 78 -4.64 -6.12 -2.29
N GLN A 79 -3.51 -5.64 -2.76
CA GLN A 79 -2.27 -5.71 -2.02
C GLN A 79 -1.47 -4.43 -2.23
N VAL A 80 -0.96 -3.88 -1.12
CA VAL A 80 0.00 -2.78 -1.11
C VAL A 80 1.26 -3.26 -0.41
N LYS A 81 2.39 -3.18 -1.11
CA LYS A 81 3.71 -3.48 -0.55
C LYS A 81 4.57 -2.24 -0.58
N LEU A 82 5.16 -1.89 0.55
CA LEU A 82 6.12 -0.79 0.65
C LEU A 82 7.46 -1.31 1.12
N ARG A 83 8.50 -1.07 0.33
CA ARG A 83 9.89 -1.33 0.70
C ARG A 83 10.56 0.00 1.01
N PHE A 84 11.21 0.06 2.17
CA PHE A 84 11.84 1.27 2.66
C PHE A 84 13.06 0.96 3.52
N HIS A 85 13.90 1.97 3.75
CA HIS A 85 14.97 1.92 4.73
C HIS A 85 14.51 2.64 5.99
N ALA A 86 14.57 1.96 7.14
CA ALA A 86 14.32 2.57 8.43
C ALA A 86 15.42 3.54 8.82
N ALA A 87 15.19 4.36 9.84
CA ALA A 87 16.16 5.34 10.33
C ALA A 87 17.49 4.71 10.77
N ASN A 88 17.49 3.45 11.21
CA ASN A 88 18.67 2.67 11.58
C ASN A 88 19.39 2.03 10.38
N GLY A 89 18.96 2.28 9.14
CA GLY A 89 19.54 1.72 7.93
C GLY A 89 19.03 0.32 7.54
N GLN A 90 18.17 -0.30 8.34
CA GLN A 90 17.60 -1.61 8.00
C GLN A 90 16.60 -1.51 6.85
N ARG A 91 16.67 -2.49 5.96
CA ARG A 91 15.69 -2.63 4.88
C ARG A 91 14.42 -3.29 5.43
N MET A 92 13.30 -2.62 5.28
CA MET A 92 12.02 -3.07 5.79
C MET A 92 11.03 -3.28 4.65
N LEU A 93 10.08 -4.19 4.88
CA LEU A 93 8.97 -4.46 3.98
C LEU A 93 7.66 -4.46 4.75
N VAL A 94 6.71 -3.66 4.29
CA VAL A 94 5.30 -3.70 4.73
C VAL A 94 4.45 -4.30 3.64
N VAL A 95 3.58 -5.22 4.02
CA VAL A 95 2.57 -5.81 3.13
C VAL A 95 1.20 -5.64 3.77
N ARG A 96 0.27 -5.03 3.05
CA ARG A 96 -1.13 -4.90 3.45
C ARG A 96 -2.02 -5.59 2.43
N ASN A 97 -2.93 -6.42 2.91
CA ASN A 97 -3.85 -7.17 2.09
C ASN A 97 -5.30 -6.81 2.42
N LEU A 98 -6.09 -6.61 1.38
CA LEU A 98 -7.53 -6.35 1.45
C LEU A 98 -8.27 -7.28 0.52
N SER A 99 -9.54 -7.52 0.81
CA SER A 99 -10.43 -8.25 -0.08
C SER A 99 -11.79 -7.56 -0.15
N VAL A 100 -12.34 -7.44 -1.34
CA VAL A 100 -13.72 -6.98 -1.56
C VAL A 100 -14.48 -8.07 -2.30
N THR A 101 -15.61 -8.46 -1.74
CA THR A 101 -16.51 -9.46 -2.33
C THR A 101 -17.82 -8.80 -2.74
N ALA A 102 -18.23 -8.99 -4.00
CA ALA A 102 -19.52 -8.56 -4.49
C ALA A 102 -20.61 -9.56 -4.07
N LYS A 103 -21.58 -9.08 -3.31
CA LYS A 103 -22.79 -9.83 -2.91
C LYS A 103 -24.03 -9.24 -3.56
N LYS A 104 -25.15 -9.97 -3.53
CA LYS A 104 -26.43 -9.47 -4.04
C LYS A 104 -26.90 -8.19 -3.33
N THR A 105 -26.51 -8.01 -2.07
CA THR A 105 -26.87 -6.86 -1.22
C THR A 105 -25.86 -5.71 -1.27
N GLY A 106 -24.74 -5.86 -1.99
CA GLY A 106 -23.69 -4.84 -2.08
C GLY A 106 -22.27 -5.40 -1.98
N LEU A 107 -21.31 -4.52 -1.74
CA LEU A 107 -19.91 -4.88 -1.59
C LEU A 107 -19.59 -5.10 -0.11
N THR A 108 -18.86 -6.16 0.17
CA THR A 108 -18.31 -6.45 1.51
C THR A 108 -16.80 -6.39 1.45
N MET A 109 -16.20 -5.52 2.28
CA MET A 109 -14.75 -5.40 2.39
C MET A 109 -14.25 -6.11 3.65
N LYS A 110 -13.14 -6.81 3.51
CA LYS A 110 -12.46 -7.49 4.60
C LYS A 110 -10.98 -7.12 4.58
N THR A 111 -10.48 -6.65 5.71
CA THR A 111 -9.04 -6.51 5.91
C THR A 111 -8.43 -7.88 6.17
N LEU A 112 -7.46 -8.24 5.38
CA LEU A 112 -6.71 -9.47 5.52
C LEU A 112 -5.42 -9.23 6.32
N GLU A 113 -4.54 -10.22 6.31
CA GLU A 113 -3.27 -10.15 7.01
C GLU A 113 -2.42 -8.96 6.56
N SER A 114 -1.80 -8.31 7.52
CA SER A 114 -0.80 -7.27 7.31
C SER A 114 0.52 -7.70 7.93
N ILE A 115 1.61 -7.52 7.22
CA ILE A 115 2.92 -8.03 7.59
C ILE A 115 3.94 -6.88 7.56
N LEU A 116 4.75 -6.79 8.61
CA LEU A 116 5.94 -5.93 8.66
C LEU A 116 7.16 -6.79 8.98
N GLY A 117 8.20 -6.67 8.19
CA GLY A 117 9.40 -7.46 8.41
C GLY A 117 10.64 -6.89 7.75
N LEU A 118 11.75 -7.57 7.96
CA LEU A 118 12.99 -7.25 7.27
C LEU A 118 12.92 -7.69 5.81
N ALA A 119 13.31 -6.81 4.90
CA ALA A 119 13.41 -7.12 3.48
C ALA A 119 14.80 -7.71 3.20
N ASP A 120 14.99 -8.97 3.53
CA ASP A 120 16.16 -9.71 3.10
C ASP A 120 16.02 -10.13 1.63
N SER A 121 17.17 -10.31 0.97
CA SER A 121 17.23 -10.76 -0.42
C SER A 121 16.52 -12.10 -0.69
N ASN A 122 16.22 -12.86 0.36
CA ASN A 122 15.47 -14.11 0.30
C ASN A 122 13.96 -13.95 0.62
N ALA A 123 13.52 -12.81 1.13
CA ALA A 123 12.11 -12.57 1.45
C ALA A 123 11.22 -12.48 0.19
N ASP A 124 11.79 -12.16 -0.95
CA ASP A 124 11.12 -12.20 -2.25
C ASP A 124 10.74 -13.64 -2.68
N ARG A 125 11.25 -14.67 -2.00
CA ARG A 125 10.99 -16.09 -2.29
C ARG A 125 10.14 -16.81 -1.26
N GLY A 126 9.29 -16.08 -0.53
CA GLY A 126 8.29 -16.68 0.36
C GLY A 126 8.79 -17.09 1.75
N GLY A 127 9.85 -16.48 2.23
CA GLY A 127 10.28 -16.61 3.62
C GLY A 127 9.23 -16.02 4.57
N LYS A 128 8.85 -16.76 5.60
CA LYS A 128 7.97 -16.27 6.67
C LYS A 128 8.58 -15.01 7.29
N VAL A 129 7.89 -13.90 7.10
CA VAL A 129 8.18 -12.66 7.79
C VAL A 129 7.69 -12.80 9.23
N SER A 130 8.56 -12.60 10.21
CA SER A 130 8.20 -12.77 11.63
C SER A 130 7.16 -11.74 12.09
N ASP A 131 6.16 -12.21 12.84
CA ASP A 131 5.01 -11.45 13.36
C ASP A 131 5.34 -10.40 14.44
N ARG A 132 6.53 -9.83 14.46
CA ARG A 132 6.89 -8.83 15.46
C ARG A 132 6.40 -7.43 15.07
N TRP A 133 5.19 -7.17 15.45
CA TRP A 133 4.51 -5.87 15.37
C TRP A 133 4.94 -4.91 16.48
N PHE A 134 6.19 -4.58 16.64
CA PHE A 134 6.58 -3.63 17.68
C PHE A 134 7.16 -2.34 17.12
N ALA A 135 6.58 -1.24 17.56
CA ALA A 135 7.06 0.12 17.45
C ALA A 135 7.01 0.75 16.03
N TRP A 136 5.85 0.74 15.44
CA TRP A 136 5.57 1.56 14.25
C TRP A 136 5.13 2.98 14.58
N SER A 137 5.08 3.31 15.86
CA SER A 137 4.42 4.51 16.36
C SER A 137 5.23 5.81 16.22
N GLY A 138 6.39 5.81 15.59
CA GLY A 138 7.13 7.04 15.75
C GLY A 138 7.87 7.62 14.54
N HIS A 139 8.45 6.83 13.68
CA HIS A 139 9.48 7.39 12.79
C HIS A 139 9.12 7.43 11.29
N VAL A 140 8.34 6.49 10.80
CA VAL A 140 7.93 6.50 9.37
C VAL A 140 6.66 7.32 9.18
N CYS A 141 5.79 7.38 10.18
CA CYS A 141 4.58 8.22 10.13
C CYS A 141 4.90 9.73 10.10
N ALA A 142 5.99 10.15 10.76
CA ALA A 142 6.36 11.55 10.78
C ALA A 142 6.80 12.09 9.40
N ASP A 143 7.50 11.26 8.62
CA ASP A 143 7.97 11.69 7.29
C ASP A 143 6.83 11.69 6.25
N VAL A 144 5.85 10.80 6.42
CA VAL A 144 4.67 10.77 5.52
C VAL A 144 3.70 11.90 5.84
N ASP A 145 3.54 12.25 7.13
CA ASP A 145 2.73 13.39 7.53
C ASP A 145 3.34 14.74 7.07
N ALA A 146 4.66 14.84 7.01
CA ALA A 146 5.34 15.98 6.42
C ALA A 146 5.06 16.11 4.91
N MET A 147 4.94 15.03 4.18
CA MET A 147 4.55 15.05 2.76
C MET A 147 3.11 15.56 2.54
N TYR A 148 2.23 15.39 3.54
CA TYR A 148 0.85 15.87 3.47
C TYR A 148 0.69 17.33 3.91
N SER A 149 1.57 17.83 4.76
CA SER A 149 1.48 19.23 5.26
C SER A 149 1.97 20.27 4.26
N GLU A 150 2.73 19.88 3.24
CA GLU A 150 3.21 20.76 2.18
C GLU A 150 2.39 20.68 0.88
N ALA A 151 1.43 19.79 0.84
CA ALA A 151 0.51 19.68 -0.27
C ALA A 151 -0.84 20.32 0.06
#